data_6f13118d434810a1b5ff20401ef69d52
#
_entry.id   6f13118d434810a1b5ff20401ef69d52
#
_cell.length_a   1.000
_cell.length_b   1.000
_cell.length_c   1.000
_cell.angle_alpha   90.00
_cell.angle_beta   90.00
_cell.angle_gamma   90.00
#
_symmetry.space_group_name_H-M   'P 1'
#
loop_
_entity.id
_entity.type
_entity.pdbx_description
1 polymer ?
#
loop_
_entity_poly.entity_id
_entity_poly.type
_entity_poly.pdbx_seq_one_letter_code
_entity_poly.pdbx_strand_id
1 'polypeptide(L)'
;MARALPAPEAVGKFARHVAIGSKHEHPRPFEVTQPTPAAAGKSPPRISAVVALTLLEVIRDQDAPTEVFEAEDPSHTMPRRLGLSDVIDRQIRRYREEAGKRRRIRDEEFRDLVRLVIRRPDSEDVFRHAGAILAGDVRPPGWRSGLPRSLGYGLARRRVRRRLTKLFGRRVGGFAAGPFTLEARTHLFVDGDPGEDACNFMTGFCEAALQRYFGRRARVVHSLCESRRDQLCRWTVLAEERVGDEARGLILNPEPGTS
;
A
#
# COMPACT_ATOMS: atom_id res chain seq x y z
N MET A 1 -28.19 -31.16 60.11
CA MET A 1 -27.87 -32.33 59.31
C MET A 1 -27.48 -31.86 57.91
N ALA A 2 -26.21 -31.73 57.67
CA ALA A 2 -25.68 -31.29 56.37
C ALA A 2 -25.01 -32.50 55.74
N ARG A 3 -25.51 -32.87 54.56
CA ARG A 3 -24.97 -33.97 53.73
C ARG A 3 -23.83 -33.42 52.85
N ALA A 4 -22.64 -33.98 53.05
CA ALA A 4 -21.49 -33.75 52.17
C ALA A 4 -21.66 -34.43 50.82
N LEU A 5 -21.30 -33.75 49.72
CA LEU A 5 -21.20 -34.28 48.37
C LEU A 5 -19.78 -34.84 48.17
N PRO A 6 -19.63 -35.95 47.45
CA PRO A 6 -18.34 -36.56 47.19
C PRO A 6 -17.61 -35.86 46.04
N ALA A 7 -16.27 -35.88 46.11
CA ALA A 7 -15.37 -35.41 45.10
C ALA A 7 -15.40 -36.25 43.82
N PRO A 8 -15.17 -35.69 42.64
CA PRO A 8 -15.05 -36.47 41.40
C PRO A 8 -13.66 -37.10 41.24
N GLU A 9 -13.69 -38.38 40.96
CA GLU A 9 -12.53 -39.24 40.67
C GLU A 9 -11.81 -38.80 39.38
N ALA A 10 -10.49 -38.95 39.44
CA ALA A 10 -9.58 -38.78 38.33
C ALA A 10 -9.79 -39.85 37.25
N VAL A 11 -10.23 -39.45 36.05
CA VAL A 11 -10.27 -40.33 34.89
C VAL A 11 -9.02 -40.11 34.05
N GLY A 12 -8.36 -41.22 33.82
CA GLY A 12 -7.03 -41.36 33.29
C GLY A 12 -6.79 -40.96 31.83
N LYS A 13 -5.52 -40.75 31.64
CA LYS A 13 -4.69 -40.76 30.44
C LYS A 13 -5.22 -41.66 29.31
N PHE A 14 -5.54 -41.02 28.17
CA PHE A 14 -5.34 -41.59 26.83
C PHE A 14 -5.34 -40.42 25.81
N ALA A 15 -4.23 -39.74 25.69
CA ALA A 15 -3.97 -38.93 24.50
C ALA A 15 -2.90 -39.62 23.66
N ARG A 16 -3.31 -40.41 22.71
CA ARG A 16 -2.44 -40.85 21.62
C ARG A 16 -2.21 -39.67 20.72
N HIS A 17 -0.99 -39.19 20.71
CA HIS A 17 -0.48 -38.25 19.71
C HIS A 17 -0.52 -38.93 18.34
N VAL A 18 -1.49 -38.57 17.53
CA VAL A 18 -1.43 -38.75 16.09
C VAL A 18 -0.69 -37.54 15.55
N ALA A 19 0.62 -37.70 15.31
CA ALA A 19 1.42 -36.76 14.55
C ALA A 19 0.95 -36.80 13.09
N ILE A 20 0.03 -35.93 12.71
CA ILE A 20 -0.27 -35.66 11.31
C ILE A 20 0.88 -34.78 10.80
N GLY A 21 1.85 -35.43 10.16
CA GLY A 21 2.90 -34.79 9.43
C GLY A 21 2.35 -34.07 8.22
N SER A 22 1.99 -32.80 8.36
CA SER A 22 1.76 -31.92 7.22
C SER A 22 3.09 -31.37 6.70
N LYS A 23 3.82 -32.20 5.96
CA LYS A 23 4.93 -31.75 5.10
C LYS A 23 4.34 -31.12 3.84
N HIS A 24 3.81 -29.93 3.95
CA HIS A 24 3.72 -28.96 2.86
C HIS A 24 4.17 -27.61 3.41
N GLU A 25 5.44 -27.55 3.76
CA GLU A 25 6.13 -26.29 3.89
C GLU A 25 6.27 -25.70 2.49
N HIS A 26 5.26 -24.92 2.07
CA HIS A 26 5.45 -24.01 0.94
C HIS A 26 6.62 -23.10 1.30
N PRO A 27 7.65 -22.99 0.45
CA PRO A 27 8.75 -22.05 0.69
C PRO A 27 8.12 -20.68 0.86
N ARG A 28 8.24 -20.12 2.06
CA ARG A 28 7.73 -18.79 2.39
C ARG A 28 8.44 -17.79 1.47
N PRO A 29 7.72 -17.07 0.58
CA PRO A 29 8.38 -16.21 -0.39
C PRO A 29 9.10 -15.00 0.24
N PHE A 30 9.03 -14.83 1.57
CA PHE A 30 9.55 -13.66 2.28
C PHE A 30 10.23 -14.02 3.59
N GLU A 31 11.44 -14.46 3.52
CA GLU A 31 12.38 -14.26 4.61
C GLU A 31 12.89 -12.83 4.51
N VAL A 32 12.17 -11.89 5.12
CA VAL A 32 12.74 -10.59 5.44
C VAL A 32 13.78 -10.88 6.52
N THR A 33 15.05 -10.85 6.14
CA THR A 33 16.14 -10.86 7.09
C THR A 33 15.84 -9.77 8.10
N GLN A 34 15.42 -10.14 9.31
CA GLN A 34 15.24 -9.18 10.40
C GLN A 34 16.57 -8.47 10.55
N PRO A 35 16.63 -7.14 10.51
CA PRO A 35 17.87 -6.46 10.85
C PRO A 35 18.15 -6.82 12.30
N THR A 36 19.20 -7.56 12.53
CA THR A 36 19.84 -7.71 13.86
C THR A 36 19.86 -6.32 14.47
N PRO A 37 19.50 -6.13 15.77
CA PRO A 37 19.63 -4.86 16.44
C PRO A 37 21.12 -4.50 16.50
N ALA A 38 21.65 -4.01 15.40
CA ALA A 38 23.01 -3.53 15.31
C ALA A 38 23.08 -2.18 15.97
N ALA A 39 24.05 -2.02 16.82
CA ALA A 39 24.55 -0.81 17.46
C ALA A 39 24.03 0.49 16.83
N ALA A 40 23.70 1.48 17.65
CA ALA A 40 23.16 2.80 17.36
C ALA A 40 23.90 3.65 16.29
N GLY A 41 24.21 3.08 15.15
CA GLY A 41 24.70 3.72 13.95
C GLY A 41 23.50 4.13 13.09
N LYS A 42 23.42 5.41 12.70
CA LYS A 42 22.42 5.91 11.78
C LYS A 42 22.36 5.02 10.54
N SER A 43 21.19 4.46 10.20
CA SER A 43 21.04 3.60 9.03
C SER A 43 21.45 4.32 7.72
N PRO A 44 22.01 3.60 6.76
CA PRO A 44 22.42 4.21 5.50
C PRO A 44 21.21 4.76 4.74
N PRO A 45 21.36 5.87 3.99
CA PRO A 45 20.28 6.45 3.20
C PRO A 45 19.87 5.48 2.09
N ARG A 46 18.62 5.06 2.07
CA ARG A 46 18.08 4.06 1.11
C ARG A 46 16.91 4.56 0.31
N ILE A 47 16.07 5.43 0.89
CA ILE A 47 14.83 5.89 0.30
C ILE A 47 15.11 7.05 -0.64
N SER A 48 14.59 7.01 -1.86
CA SER A 48 14.74 8.12 -2.80
C SER A 48 14.10 9.38 -2.23
N ALA A 49 14.80 10.52 -2.28
CA ALA A 49 14.27 11.82 -1.86
C ALA A 49 12.97 12.21 -2.61
N VAL A 50 12.74 11.63 -3.80
CA VAL A 50 11.51 11.82 -4.56
C VAL A 50 10.28 11.37 -3.75
N VAL A 51 10.38 10.34 -2.89
CA VAL A 51 9.25 9.87 -2.08
C VAL A 51 8.83 10.92 -1.06
N ALA A 52 9.80 11.49 -0.34
CA ALA A 52 9.55 12.57 0.62
C ALA A 52 9.03 13.84 -0.08
N LEU A 53 9.63 14.20 -1.20
CA LEU A 53 9.20 15.34 -2.01
C LEU A 53 7.73 15.19 -2.43
N THR A 54 7.35 14.03 -2.99
CA THR A 54 5.98 13.80 -3.46
C THR A 54 4.97 13.87 -2.31
N LEU A 55 5.28 13.32 -1.12
CA LEU A 55 4.40 13.44 0.05
C LEU A 55 4.17 14.90 0.42
N LEU A 56 5.21 15.71 0.50
CA LEU A 56 5.09 17.13 0.86
C LEU A 56 4.40 17.96 -0.24
N GLU A 57 4.64 17.64 -1.51
CA GLU A 57 3.96 18.33 -2.62
C GLU A 57 2.45 17.99 -2.63
N VAL A 58 2.07 16.75 -2.34
CA VAL A 58 0.65 16.36 -2.20
C VAL A 58 -0.01 17.12 -1.04
N ILE A 59 0.65 17.21 0.12
CA ILE A 59 0.15 17.99 1.25
C ILE A 59 -0.08 19.44 0.84
N ARG A 60 0.94 20.08 0.23
CA ARG A 60 0.83 21.46 -0.21
C ARG A 60 -0.30 21.67 -1.20
N ASP A 61 -0.46 20.75 -2.15
CA ASP A 61 -1.48 20.85 -3.20
C ASP A 61 -2.90 20.63 -2.63
N GLN A 62 -3.06 19.78 -1.59
CA GLN A 62 -4.34 19.59 -0.87
C GLN A 62 -4.68 20.78 0.03
N ASP A 63 -3.66 21.39 0.63
CA ASP A 63 -3.83 22.58 1.49
C ASP A 63 -4.00 23.87 0.67
N ALA A 64 -3.78 23.82 -0.66
CA ALA A 64 -3.98 24.99 -1.51
C ALA A 64 -5.48 25.33 -1.59
N PRO A 65 -5.89 26.59 -1.29
CA PRO A 65 -7.27 26.99 -1.39
C PRO A 65 -7.76 26.88 -2.82
N THR A 66 -9.00 26.42 -2.97
CA THR A 66 -9.68 26.30 -4.27
C THR A 66 -9.98 27.67 -4.89
N GLU A 67 -10.10 28.72 -4.06
CA GLU A 67 -10.37 30.08 -4.49
C GLU A 67 -9.24 31.00 -4.04
N VAL A 68 -8.62 31.66 -5.00
CA VAL A 68 -7.62 32.71 -4.78
C VAL A 68 -8.33 34.03 -4.98
N PHE A 69 -8.35 34.90 -3.96
CA PHE A 69 -8.87 36.26 -4.13
C PHE A 69 -7.92 37.05 -5.02
N GLU A 70 -8.45 37.80 -6.01
CA GLU A 70 -7.65 38.54 -7.00
C GLU A 70 -6.60 39.50 -6.40
N ALA A 71 -6.77 39.92 -5.15
CA ALA A 71 -5.86 40.82 -4.43
C ALA A 71 -4.77 40.09 -3.61
N GLU A 72 -4.74 38.75 -3.62
CA GLU A 72 -3.77 37.98 -2.83
C GLU A 72 -2.58 37.55 -3.68
N ASP A 73 -1.36 37.86 -3.21
CA ASP A 73 -0.14 37.25 -3.75
C ASP A 73 -0.06 35.77 -3.23
N PRO A 74 -0.29 34.78 -4.10
CA PRO A 74 -0.30 33.37 -3.69
C PRO A 74 1.02 32.91 -3.06
N SER A 75 2.12 33.55 -3.40
CA SER A 75 3.45 33.16 -2.94
C SER A 75 3.75 33.57 -1.50
N HIS A 76 3.11 34.65 -1.03
CA HIS A 76 3.38 35.23 0.29
C HIS A 76 2.22 35.11 1.29
N THR A 77 1.00 35.20 0.82
CA THR A 77 -0.17 35.26 1.70
C THR A 77 -0.70 33.86 2.03
N MET A 78 -0.65 32.95 1.07
CA MET A 78 -1.12 31.57 1.21
C MET A 78 -0.42 30.73 2.29
N PRO A 79 0.92 30.71 2.36
CA PRO A 79 1.62 29.91 3.37
C PRO A 79 1.24 30.32 4.80
N ARG A 80 1.00 31.61 5.03
CA ARG A 80 0.60 32.14 6.35
C ARG A 80 -0.86 31.81 6.70
N ARG A 81 -1.75 31.87 5.73
CA ARG A 81 -3.19 31.66 5.92
C ARG A 81 -3.53 30.19 6.19
N LEU A 82 -2.78 29.27 5.59
CA LEU A 82 -2.96 27.83 5.72
C LEU A 82 -2.15 27.20 6.85
N GLY A 83 -1.42 28.00 7.62
CA GLY A 83 -0.48 27.46 8.63
C GLY A 83 0.63 26.60 8.00
N LEU A 84 0.79 26.67 6.68
CA LEU A 84 1.95 26.11 5.98
C LEU A 84 3.16 26.91 6.44
N SER A 85 3.88 26.36 7.42
CA SER A 85 5.05 27.02 7.95
C SER A 85 6.13 27.11 6.86
N ASP A 86 6.94 28.17 6.88
CA ASP A 86 8.17 28.28 6.07
C ASP A 86 9.06 27.01 6.15
N VAL A 87 8.80 26.16 7.13
CA VAL A 87 9.46 24.87 7.32
C VAL A 87 9.08 23.89 6.22
N ILE A 88 7.78 23.76 5.87
CA ILE A 88 7.33 22.82 4.83
C ILE A 88 7.91 23.26 3.48
N ASP A 89 7.83 24.55 3.14
CA ASP A 89 8.39 25.05 1.89
C ASP A 89 9.92 24.89 1.81
N ARG A 90 10.63 25.10 2.92
CA ARG A 90 12.07 24.81 2.99
C ARG A 90 12.36 23.32 2.79
N GLN A 91 11.54 22.43 3.36
CA GLN A 91 11.70 20.99 3.17
C GLN A 91 11.41 20.58 1.73
N ILE A 92 10.36 21.12 1.10
CA ILE A 92 10.07 20.89 -0.32
C ILE A 92 11.25 21.32 -1.19
N ARG A 93 11.81 22.52 -0.97
CA ARG A 93 12.99 23.01 -1.72
C ARG A 93 14.18 22.07 -1.53
N ARG A 94 14.45 21.67 -0.28
CA ARG A 94 15.54 20.74 0.05
C ARG A 94 15.36 19.41 -0.68
N TYR A 95 14.20 18.77 -0.54
CA TYR A 95 13.96 17.46 -1.18
C TYR A 95 13.91 17.56 -2.71
N ARG A 96 13.48 18.67 -3.26
CA ARG A 96 13.54 18.91 -4.71
C ARG A 96 14.98 18.94 -5.21
N GLU A 97 15.86 19.62 -4.50
CA GLU A 97 17.30 19.65 -4.81
C GLU A 97 17.92 18.25 -4.66
N GLU A 98 17.61 17.55 -3.58
CA GLU A 98 18.11 16.19 -3.34
C GLU A 98 17.58 15.18 -4.39
N ALA A 99 16.32 15.29 -4.78
CA ALA A 99 15.71 14.48 -5.82
C ALA A 99 16.36 14.72 -7.19
N GLY A 100 16.63 15.99 -7.54
CA GLY A 100 17.38 16.39 -8.75
C GLY A 100 18.79 15.78 -8.79
N LYS A 101 19.45 15.72 -7.66
CA LYS A 101 20.76 15.07 -7.48
C LYS A 101 20.66 13.54 -7.30
N ARG A 102 19.48 12.95 -7.40
CA ARG A 102 19.19 11.51 -7.16
C ARG A 102 19.65 11.01 -5.80
N ARG A 103 19.66 11.88 -4.80
CA ARG A 103 20.06 11.53 -3.43
C ARG A 103 19.00 10.67 -2.75
N ARG A 104 19.41 10.02 -1.67
CA ARG A 104 18.58 9.17 -0.84
C ARG A 104 18.54 9.70 0.59
N ILE A 105 17.42 9.53 1.25
CA ILE A 105 17.20 9.86 2.66
C ILE A 105 17.28 8.60 3.52
N ARG A 106 17.41 8.79 4.82
CA ARG A 106 17.47 7.68 5.80
C ARG A 106 16.08 7.18 6.14
N ASP A 107 16.01 5.95 6.61
CA ASP A 107 14.77 5.32 7.04
C ASP A 107 14.13 6.10 8.21
N GLU A 108 14.95 6.60 9.16
CA GLU A 108 14.48 7.40 10.30
C GLU A 108 13.84 8.71 9.84
N GLU A 109 14.48 9.43 8.95
CA GLU A 109 13.99 10.68 8.38
C GLU A 109 12.65 10.48 7.67
N PHE A 110 12.51 9.37 6.96
CA PHE A 110 11.26 9.02 6.30
C PHE A 110 10.16 8.65 7.31
N ARG A 111 10.48 7.89 8.37
CA ARG A 111 9.51 7.58 9.43
C ARG A 111 9.00 8.82 10.14
N ASP A 112 9.88 9.79 10.39
CA ASP A 112 9.47 11.05 11.01
C ASP A 112 8.52 11.84 10.10
N LEU A 113 8.76 11.80 8.78
CA LEU A 113 7.84 12.37 7.81
C LEU A 113 6.49 11.63 7.81
N VAL A 114 6.49 10.29 7.81
CA VAL A 114 5.26 9.49 7.91
C VAL A 114 4.48 9.86 9.17
N ARG A 115 5.14 9.92 10.34
CA ARG A 115 4.51 10.34 11.60
C ARG A 115 3.92 11.75 11.57
N LEU A 116 4.53 12.66 10.82
CA LEU A 116 3.98 13.99 10.61
C LEU A 116 2.67 13.93 9.80
N VAL A 117 2.68 13.16 8.73
CA VAL A 117 1.51 13.03 7.83
C VAL A 117 0.33 12.35 8.51
N ILE A 118 0.53 11.29 9.31
CA ILE A 118 -0.55 10.58 10.01
C ILE A 118 -1.32 11.45 11.02
N ARG A 119 -0.75 12.56 11.47
CA ARG A 119 -1.46 13.50 12.35
C ARG A 119 -2.51 14.34 11.63
N ARG A 120 -2.56 14.28 10.33
CA ARG A 120 -3.54 15.00 9.50
C ARG A 120 -4.84 14.21 9.41
N PRO A 121 -6.00 14.88 9.40
CA PRO A 121 -7.28 14.20 9.23
C PRO A 121 -7.47 13.59 7.83
N ASP A 122 -6.71 14.05 6.84
CA ASP A 122 -6.72 13.60 5.44
C ASP A 122 -5.52 12.71 5.07
N SER A 123 -4.83 12.17 6.09
CA SER A 123 -3.62 11.36 5.93
C SER A 123 -3.78 10.20 4.95
N GLU A 124 -4.92 9.50 4.98
CA GLU A 124 -5.22 8.40 4.06
C GLU A 124 -5.17 8.84 2.60
N ASP A 125 -5.81 9.96 2.28
CA ASP A 125 -5.85 10.52 0.92
C ASP A 125 -4.49 11.02 0.48
N VAL A 126 -3.72 11.66 1.37
CA VAL A 126 -2.34 12.08 1.11
C VAL A 126 -1.48 10.90 0.70
N PHE A 127 -1.49 9.83 1.50
CA PHE A 127 -0.68 8.64 1.19
C PHE A 127 -1.14 7.97 -0.10
N ARG A 128 -2.43 7.80 -0.30
CA ARG A 128 -2.99 7.20 -1.51
C ARG A 128 -2.60 7.98 -2.77
N HIS A 129 -2.73 9.30 -2.73
CA HIS A 129 -2.37 10.18 -3.85
C HIS A 129 -0.87 10.15 -4.13
N ALA A 130 -0.03 10.26 -3.11
CA ALA A 130 1.42 10.17 -3.27
C ALA A 130 1.85 8.82 -3.88
N GLY A 131 1.25 7.72 -3.42
CA GLY A 131 1.45 6.40 -4.02
C GLY A 131 1.09 6.37 -5.50
N ALA A 132 -0.06 6.93 -5.87
CA ALA A 132 -0.54 6.97 -7.26
C ALA A 132 0.41 7.78 -8.18
N ILE A 133 0.89 8.94 -7.71
CA ILE A 133 1.87 9.76 -8.44
C ILE A 133 3.17 8.97 -8.67
N LEU A 134 3.70 8.35 -7.62
CA LEU A 134 4.97 7.62 -7.67
C LEU A 134 4.92 6.33 -8.52
N ALA A 135 3.73 5.80 -8.76
CA ALA A 135 3.51 4.74 -9.74
C ALA A 135 3.64 5.23 -11.20
N GLY A 136 3.81 6.54 -11.44
CA GLY A 136 3.81 7.17 -12.76
C GLY A 136 4.67 6.50 -13.82
N ASP A 137 5.82 5.96 -13.44
CA ASP A 137 6.76 5.27 -14.33
C ASP A 137 6.41 3.80 -14.61
N VAL A 138 5.39 3.25 -13.93
CA VAL A 138 4.94 1.86 -14.15
C VAL A 138 4.03 1.83 -15.38
N ARG A 139 4.63 1.78 -16.57
CA ARG A 139 3.89 1.76 -17.84
C ARG A 139 3.93 0.38 -18.48
N PRO A 140 2.84 -0.06 -19.13
CA PRO A 140 2.86 -1.26 -19.96
C PRO A 140 3.76 -1.06 -21.20
N PRO A 141 4.29 -2.14 -21.77
CA PRO A 141 4.98 -2.05 -23.06
C PRO A 141 4.02 -1.60 -24.17
N GLY A 142 4.52 -0.88 -25.18
CA GLY A 142 3.70 -0.34 -26.27
C GLY A 142 2.93 -1.38 -27.09
N TRP A 143 3.45 -2.63 -27.15
CA TRP A 143 2.87 -3.77 -27.89
C TRP A 143 1.80 -4.57 -27.09
N ARG A 144 1.22 -3.97 -26.07
CA ARG A 144 0.29 -4.67 -25.13
C ARG A 144 -1.07 -5.07 -25.73
N SER A 145 -1.48 -4.50 -26.87
CA SER A 145 -2.75 -4.81 -27.53
C SER A 145 -2.75 -6.28 -27.98
N GLY A 146 -3.51 -7.12 -27.25
CA GLY A 146 -3.58 -8.57 -27.50
C GLY A 146 -2.91 -9.47 -26.46
N LEU A 147 -2.25 -8.91 -25.44
CA LEU A 147 -1.67 -9.74 -24.36
C LEU A 147 -2.76 -10.41 -23.50
N PRO A 148 -2.65 -11.72 -23.25
CA PRO A 148 -3.48 -12.39 -22.26
C PRO A 148 -3.36 -11.69 -20.88
N ARG A 149 -4.48 -11.57 -20.16
CA ARG A 149 -4.51 -10.90 -18.84
C ARG A 149 -3.46 -11.47 -17.86
N SER A 150 -3.23 -12.77 -17.88
CA SER A 150 -2.24 -13.44 -17.02
C SER A 150 -0.81 -12.93 -17.26
N LEU A 151 -0.41 -12.73 -18.51
CA LEU A 151 0.88 -12.15 -18.87
C LEU A 151 0.95 -10.67 -18.47
N GLY A 152 -0.15 -9.94 -18.63
CA GLY A 152 -0.27 -8.55 -18.19
C GLY A 152 -0.01 -8.40 -16.68
N TYR A 153 -0.59 -9.26 -15.85
CA TYR A 153 -0.34 -9.27 -14.41
C TYR A 153 1.12 -9.62 -14.09
N GLY A 154 1.72 -10.60 -14.77
CA GLY A 154 3.12 -10.96 -14.59
C GLY A 154 4.07 -9.77 -14.87
N LEU A 155 3.83 -9.04 -15.94
CA LEU A 155 4.59 -7.83 -16.28
C LEU A 155 4.36 -6.69 -15.28
N ALA A 156 3.11 -6.45 -14.88
CA ALA A 156 2.77 -5.45 -13.87
C ALA A 156 3.51 -5.73 -12.55
N ARG A 157 3.46 -6.96 -12.03
CA ARG A 157 4.18 -7.39 -10.82
C ARG A 157 5.68 -7.10 -10.92
N ARG A 158 6.31 -7.49 -12.04
CA ARG A 158 7.75 -7.27 -12.25
C ARG A 158 8.10 -5.79 -12.23
N ARG A 159 7.28 -4.93 -12.87
CA ARG A 159 7.53 -3.48 -12.94
C ARG A 159 7.25 -2.79 -11.61
N VAL A 160 6.14 -3.12 -10.95
CA VAL A 160 5.81 -2.63 -9.60
C VAL A 160 6.96 -2.96 -8.64
N ARG A 161 7.40 -4.22 -8.59
CA ARG A 161 8.52 -4.62 -7.74
C ARG A 161 9.79 -3.81 -8.03
N ARG A 162 10.16 -3.65 -9.31
CA ARG A 162 11.35 -2.87 -9.70
C ARG A 162 11.22 -1.41 -9.27
N ARG A 163 10.05 -0.81 -9.47
CA ARG A 163 9.83 0.59 -9.12
C ARG A 163 9.89 0.79 -7.61
N LEU A 164 9.22 -0.03 -6.82
CA LEU A 164 9.28 0.00 -5.36
C LEU A 164 10.72 -0.18 -4.86
N THR A 165 11.46 -1.16 -5.40
CA THR A 165 12.88 -1.33 -5.04
C THR A 165 13.71 -0.09 -5.39
N LYS A 166 13.46 0.57 -6.52
CA LYS A 166 14.14 1.81 -6.90
C LYS A 166 13.82 2.96 -5.93
N LEU A 167 12.55 3.09 -5.50
CA LEU A 167 12.12 4.14 -4.58
C LEU A 167 12.66 3.91 -3.16
N PHE A 168 12.58 2.70 -2.64
CA PHE A 168 12.91 2.40 -1.24
C PHE A 168 14.31 1.81 -1.05
N GLY A 169 15.07 1.58 -2.11
CA GLY A 169 16.43 1.04 -2.04
C GLY A 169 16.52 -0.40 -1.52
N ARG A 170 15.37 -1.02 -1.26
CA ARG A 170 15.24 -2.41 -0.79
C ARG A 170 13.95 -3.02 -1.32
N ARG A 171 13.83 -4.34 -1.18
CA ARG A 171 12.59 -5.04 -1.48
C ARG A 171 11.55 -4.70 -0.41
N VAL A 172 10.45 -4.07 -0.80
CA VAL A 172 9.37 -3.65 0.12
C VAL A 172 8.41 -4.79 0.43
N GLY A 173 8.29 -5.75 -0.48
CA GLY A 173 7.39 -6.88 -0.34
C GLY A 173 7.55 -7.86 -1.49
N GLY A 174 6.57 -8.72 -1.69
CA GLY A 174 6.55 -9.65 -2.77
C GLY A 174 5.16 -10.04 -3.22
N PHE A 175 5.09 -10.80 -4.30
CA PHE A 175 3.82 -11.22 -4.87
C PHE A 175 3.50 -12.66 -4.50
N ALA A 176 2.36 -12.87 -3.86
CA ALA A 176 1.78 -14.17 -3.59
C ALA A 176 1.09 -14.75 -4.84
N ALA A 177 0.54 -15.96 -4.70
CA ALA A 177 -0.28 -16.58 -5.72
C ALA A 177 -1.51 -15.72 -6.06
N GLY A 178 -2.06 -15.92 -7.27
CA GLY A 178 -3.21 -15.15 -7.75
C GLY A 178 -2.83 -14.09 -8.81
N PRO A 179 -3.78 -13.35 -9.35
CA PRO A 179 -3.51 -12.43 -10.45
C PRO A 179 -2.61 -11.26 -10.01
N PHE A 180 -2.94 -10.58 -8.90
CA PHE A 180 -2.09 -9.55 -8.32
C PHE A 180 -2.37 -9.46 -6.82
N THR A 181 -1.48 -10.04 -6.04
CA THR A 181 -1.51 -9.99 -4.57
C THR A 181 -0.11 -9.63 -4.09
N LEU A 182 0.04 -8.41 -3.57
CA LEU A 182 1.28 -7.93 -2.96
C LEU A 182 1.21 -8.16 -1.46
N GLU A 183 2.26 -8.72 -0.88
CA GLU A 183 2.41 -8.92 0.55
C GLU A 183 3.68 -8.27 1.07
N ALA A 184 3.61 -7.67 2.25
CA ALA A 184 4.76 -7.08 2.91
C ALA A 184 4.68 -7.30 4.42
N ARG A 185 5.85 -7.39 5.08
CA ARG A 185 5.99 -7.47 6.54
C ARG A 185 6.96 -6.41 7.01
N THR A 186 6.73 -5.88 8.20
CA THR A 186 7.62 -4.92 8.87
C THR A 186 8.12 -3.85 7.90
N HIS A 187 7.20 -3.27 7.12
CA HIS A 187 7.58 -2.22 6.19
C HIS A 187 7.49 -0.84 6.84
N LEU A 188 8.17 0.14 6.25
CA LEU A 188 8.37 1.49 6.82
C LEU A 188 7.10 2.25 7.15
N PHE A 189 5.99 1.92 6.51
CA PHE A 189 4.70 2.58 6.72
C PHE A 189 3.99 2.08 7.98
N VAL A 190 4.28 0.85 8.44
CA VAL A 190 3.68 0.28 9.67
C VAL A 190 4.37 0.81 10.91
N ASP A 191 5.67 1.07 10.83
CA ASP A 191 6.49 1.53 11.96
C ASP A 191 6.12 2.96 12.42
N GLY A 192 4.98 3.15 13.01
CA GLY A 192 4.56 4.45 13.53
C GLY A 192 3.18 4.88 13.08
N ASP A 193 2.46 3.98 12.41
CA ASP A 193 1.09 4.18 11.99
C ASP A 193 0.16 3.13 12.62
N PRO A 194 -0.47 3.43 13.77
CA PRO A 194 -1.44 2.54 14.40
C PRO A 194 -2.79 2.48 13.65
N GLY A 195 -3.06 3.46 12.77
CA GLY A 195 -4.33 3.64 12.08
C GLY A 195 -4.40 3.01 10.69
N GLU A 196 -3.30 2.47 10.16
CA GLU A 196 -3.16 1.95 8.78
C GLU A 196 -3.21 2.98 7.64
N ASP A 197 -3.32 4.27 7.94
CA ASP A 197 -3.44 5.34 6.93
C ASP A 197 -2.28 5.34 5.95
N ALA A 198 -1.05 5.18 6.46
CA ALA A 198 0.15 5.16 5.66
C ALA A 198 0.21 3.96 4.69
N CYS A 199 -0.49 2.86 5.00
CA CYS A 199 -0.61 1.70 4.11
C CYS A 199 -1.35 2.03 2.81
N ASN A 200 -2.17 3.10 2.79
CA ASN A 200 -2.85 3.59 1.60
C ASN A 200 -1.89 4.08 0.51
N PHE A 201 -0.65 4.40 0.86
CA PHE A 201 0.41 4.62 -0.13
C PHE A 201 0.55 3.42 -1.08
N MET A 202 0.61 2.22 -0.54
CA MET A 202 0.75 1.00 -1.35
C MET A 202 -0.53 0.70 -2.13
N THR A 203 -1.71 0.98 -1.54
CA THR A 203 -3.01 0.88 -2.23
C THR A 203 -3.01 1.77 -3.46
N GLY A 204 -2.75 3.08 -3.31
CA GLY A 204 -2.71 4.04 -4.40
C GLY A 204 -1.66 3.70 -5.46
N PHE A 205 -0.47 3.28 -5.02
CA PHE A 205 0.61 2.87 -5.92
C PHE A 205 0.23 1.66 -6.78
N CYS A 206 -0.27 0.60 -6.17
CA CYS A 206 -0.65 -0.63 -6.87
C CYS A 206 -1.85 -0.40 -7.78
N GLU A 207 -2.85 0.32 -7.31
CA GLU A 207 -4.05 0.65 -8.08
C GLU A 207 -3.70 1.47 -9.32
N ALA A 208 -2.95 2.57 -9.18
CA ALA A 208 -2.54 3.40 -10.30
C ALA A 208 -1.65 2.64 -11.30
N ALA A 209 -0.77 1.75 -10.83
CA ALA A 209 0.00 0.88 -11.68
C ALA A 209 -0.89 -0.05 -12.49
N LEU A 210 -1.86 -0.73 -11.85
CA LEU A 210 -2.77 -1.67 -12.52
C LEU A 210 -3.72 -0.96 -13.48
N GLN A 211 -4.20 0.23 -13.15
CA GLN A 211 -5.06 1.01 -14.04
C GLN A 211 -4.40 1.33 -15.37
N ARG A 212 -3.06 1.46 -15.41
CA ARG A 212 -2.32 1.63 -16.67
C ARG A 212 -2.24 0.36 -17.50
N TYR A 213 -2.32 -0.81 -16.87
CA TYR A 213 -2.31 -2.10 -17.56
C TYR A 213 -3.71 -2.55 -18.00
N PHE A 214 -4.72 -2.31 -17.17
CA PHE A 214 -6.04 -2.92 -17.30
C PHE A 214 -7.18 -1.90 -17.40
N GLY A 215 -6.88 -0.60 -17.35
CA GLY A 215 -7.87 0.47 -17.40
C GLY A 215 -8.36 0.92 -16.03
N ARG A 216 -9.18 1.97 -16.02
CA ARG A 216 -9.62 2.67 -14.80
C ARG A 216 -10.44 1.82 -13.81
N ARG A 217 -10.96 0.67 -14.23
CA ARG A 217 -11.76 -0.21 -13.37
C ARG A 217 -10.92 -1.09 -12.44
N ALA A 218 -9.60 -1.19 -12.66
CA ALA A 218 -8.75 -1.94 -11.75
C ALA A 218 -8.78 -1.28 -10.37
N ARG A 219 -9.18 -2.04 -9.35
CA ARG A 219 -9.24 -1.63 -7.96
C ARG A 219 -8.34 -2.53 -7.12
N VAL A 220 -7.72 -1.94 -6.10
CA VAL A 220 -6.88 -2.66 -5.15
C VAL A 220 -7.40 -2.42 -3.75
N VAL A 221 -7.56 -3.49 -2.99
CA VAL A 221 -7.96 -3.42 -1.58
C VAL A 221 -6.82 -3.86 -0.68
N HIS A 222 -6.69 -3.19 0.45
CA HIS A 222 -5.81 -3.56 1.56
C HIS A 222 -6.57 -4.51 2.48
N SER A 223 -6.39 -5.81 2.30
CA SER A 223 -7.22 -6.85 2.94
C SER A 223 -6.71 -7.29 4.30
N LEU A 224 -5.40 -7.21 4.55
CA LEU A 224 -4.75 -7.51 5.83
C LEU A 224 -3.79 -6.38 6.17
N CYS A 225 -3.67 -6.04 7.47
CA CYS A 225 -2.78 -4.99 7.95
C CYS A 225 -2.09 -5.34 9.27
N GLU A 226 -0.76 -5.24 9.30
CA GLU A 226 0.02 -5.44 10.54
C GLU A 226 -0.38 -4.44 11.64
N SER A 227 -0.79 -3.21 11.28
CA SER A 227 -1.32 -2.23 12.26
C SER A 227 -2.61 -2.72 12.92
N ARG A 228 -3.39 -3.56 12.26
CA ARG A 228 -4.59 -4.23 12.81
C ARG A 228 -4.29 -5.57 13.49
N ARG A 229 -3.02 -5.87 13.74
CA ARG A 229 -2.51 -7.13 14.32
C ARG A 229 -2.60 -8.34 13.40
N ASP A 230 -2.73 -8.14 12.08
CA ASP A 230 -2.55 -9.22 11.13
C ASP A 230 -1.06 -9.59 11.02
N GLN A 231 -0.75 -10.78 10.52
CA GLN A 231 0.64 -11.25 10.39
C GLN A 231 1.44 -10.52 9.30
N LEU A 232 0.76 -9.84 8.38
CA LEU A 232 1.35 -9.12 7.25
C LEU A 232 0.34 -8.11 6.68
N CYS A 233 0.84 -7.19 5.89
CA CYS A 233 0.00 -6.36 5.04
C CYS A 233 -0.19 -7.03 3.67
N ARG A 234 -1.45 -7.01 3.17
CA ARG A 234 -1.80 -7.62 1.88
C ARG A 234 -2.67 -6.69 1.05
N TRP A 235 -2.24 -6.46 -0.18
CA TRP A 235 -2.96 -5.69 -1.19
C TRP A 235 -3.33 -6.60 -2.36
N THR A 236 -4.63 -6.71 -2.63
CA THR A 236 -5.16 -7.62 -3.65
C THR A 236 -5.99 -6.85 -4.66
N VAL A 237 -5.81 -7.16 -5.95
CA VAL A 237 -6.71 -6.64 -6.98
C VAL A 237 -8.08 -7.27 -6.82
N LEU A 238 -9.13 -6.44 -6.82
CA LEU A 238 -10.48 -6.94 -6.96
C LEU A 238 -10.65 -7.49 -8.39
N ALA A 239 -11.10 -8.74 -8.47
CA ALA A 239 -11.53 -9.28 -9.75
C ALA A 239 -12.70 -8.40 -10.27
N GLU A 240 -12.62 -7.95 -11.52
CA GLU A 240 -13.81 -7.38 -12.16
C GLU A 240 -14.87 -8.49 -12.20
N GLU A 241 -15.91 -8.37 -11.40
CA GLU A 241 -17.13 -9.14 -11.63
C GLU A 241 -17.58 -8.81 -13.06
N ARG A 242 -17.77 -9.85 -13.86
CA ARG A 242 -18.35 -9.74 -15.19
C ARG A 242 -19.82 -9.32 -15.07
N VAL A 243 -20.06 -8.07 -14.74
CA VAL A 243 -21.37 -7.45 -14.90
C VAL A 243 -21.54 -7.22 -16.41
N GLY A 244 -21.98 -8.20 -17.14
CA GLY A 244 -22.17 -7.98 -18.57
C GLY A 244 -22.67 -9.16 -19.39
N ASP A 245 -22.63 -10.40 -18.93
CA ASP A 245 -23.12 -11.52 -19.75
C ASP A 245 -24.53 -12.00 -19.38
N GLU A 246 -25.01 -11.77 -18.15
CA GLU A 246 -26.38 -12.12 -17.78
C GLU A 246 -27.43 -11.15 -18.33
N ALA A 247 -27.10 -9.86 -18.54
CA ALA A 247 -28.03 -8.90 -19.11
C ALA A 247 -28.23 -9.07 -20.62
N ARG A 248 -27.36 -9.76 -21.34
CA ARG A 248 -27.55 -10.08 -22.76
C ARG A 248 -28.39 -11.33 -23.00
N GLY A 249 -28.48 -12.23 -22.01
CA GLY A 249 -29.30 -13.45 -22.10
C GLY A 249 -30.81 -13.19 -21.93
N LEU A 250 -31.21 -12.08 -21.29
CA LEU A 250 -32.62 -11.79 -21.01
C LEU A 250 -33.37 -11.04 -22.12
N ILE A 251 -32.66 -10.57 -23.15
CA ILE A 251 -33.29 -9.77 -24.24
C ILE A 251 -33.65 -10.62 -25.47
N LEU A 252 -33.29 -11.90 -25.52
CA LEU A 252 -33.45 -12.75 -26.71
C LEU A 252 -34.55 -13.81 -26.62
N ASN A 253 -35.50 -13.73 -25.69
CA ASN A 253 -36.71 -14.53 -25.75
C ASN A 253 -37.96 -13.65 -25.72
N PRO A 254 -38.44 -13.17 -26.87
CA PRO A 254 -39.82 -12.70 -26.94
C PRO A 254 -40.72 -13.93 -26.84
N GLU A 255 -41.61 -13.95 -25.82
CA GLU A 255 -42.67 -14.95 -25.67
C GLU A 255 -43.52 -14.98 -26.96
N PRO A 256 -43.82 -16.18 -27.52
CA PRO A 256 -44.73 -16.27 -28.64
C PRO A 256 -46.16 -15.96 -28.15
N GLY A 257 -46.75 -14.91 -28.74
CA GLY A 257 -48.11 -14.48 -28.46
C GLY A 257 -49.12 -15.62 -28.67
N THR A 258 -49.92 -15.86 -27.66
CA THR A 258 -51.15 -16.65 -27.72
C THR A 258 -52.22 -15.84 -28.41
N SER A 259 -52.60 -16.34 -29.58
CA SER A 259 -53.84 -15.93 -30.28
C SER A 259 -55.03 -16.60 -29.65
#